data_1b1de3726b15cf56909f094311324ffd
#
_entry.id   1b1de3726b15cf56909f094311324ffd
#
_cell.length_a   1.000
_cell.length_b   1.000
_cell.length_c   1.000
_cell.angle_alpha   90.00
_cell.angle_beta   90.00
_cell.angle_gamma   90.00
#
_symmetry.space_group_name_H-M   'P 1'
#
loop_
_entity.id
_entity.type
_entity.pdbx_description
1 polymer ?
#
loop_
_entity_poly.entity_id
_entity_poly.type
_entity_poly.pdbx_seq_one_letter_code
_entity_poly.pdbx_strand_id
1 'polypeptide(L)'
;MIGAVSEPLQKRQYLQAAWNCPGLAARLACQLELFGQKPGSGWRFFTADRGTLAALALRGGAAFGCGDFCGEELGFLLRFSGVREYLCPAWSPAPAGYRLGEEYPLYTAPTVWKGPAPALPGEVALDWEPSPTPVSRLVWEEEGDQDCRENFYSDLCTARSRGMTLVAGAWAQGELKATVGAYALWQGLAYLAAAQTTPAWRGRGIGGALIRLLALRLAEEGYQPWFWCRPGLCAHYEALGFIQKGKLSKFIQIEN
;
A
#
# COMPACT_ATOMS: atom_id res chain seq x y z
N MET A 1 -11.14 -12.00 21.35
CA MET A 1 -11.72 -10.63 21.34
C MET A 1 -10.77 -9.73 20.58
N ILE A 2 -11.31 -8.83 19.76
CA ILE A 2 -10.52 -7.82 19.05
C ILE A 2 -10.36 -6.61 19.97
N GLY A 3 -9.11 -6.26 20.29
CA GLY A 3 -8.78 -5.13 21.15
C GLY A 3 -8.00 -4.04 20.43
N ALA A 4 -8.18 -2.78 20.84
CA ALA A 4 -7.38 -1.67 20.34
C ALA A 4 -5.91 -1.82 20.76
N VAL A 5 -4.99 -1.43 19.88
CA VAL A 5 -3.56 -1.45 20.16
C VAL A 5 -3.21 -0.22 21.01
N SER A 6 -3.10 -0.40 22.33
CA SER A 6 -2.75 0.64 23.30
C SER A 6 -1.48 0.31 24.09
N GLU A 7 -1.23 -0.98 24.34
CA GLU A 7 -0.17 -1.46 25.20
C GLU A 7 1.04 -1.98 24.40
N PRO A 8 2.27 -1.94 24.95
CA PRO A 8 3.46 -2.44 24.28
C PRO A 8 3.38 -3.91 23.84
N LEU A 9 2.68 -4.76 24.60
CA LEU A 9 2.46 -6.14 24.23
C LEU A 9 1.58 -6.26 22.99
N GLN A 10 0.47 -5.53 22.94
CA GLN A 10 -0.44 -5.49 21.79
C GLN A 10 0.27 -4.94 20.54
N LYS A 11 1.12 -3.91 20.69
CA LYS A 11 1.94 -3.40 19.59
C LYS A 11 2.86 -4.49 19.02
N ARG A 12 3.53 -5.27 19.88
CA ARG A 12 4.38 -6.39 19.45
C ARG A 12 3.59 -7.48 18.73
N GLN A 13 2.43 -7.86 19.26
CA GLN A 13 1.55 -8.85 18.65
C GLN A 13 1.07 -8.40 17.28
N TYR A 14 0.64 -7.15 17.15
CA TYR A 14 0.25 -6.53 15.89
C TYR A 14 1.38 -6.57 14.85
N LEU A 15 2.59 -6.12 15.21
CA LEU A 15 3.75 -6.11 14.31
C LEU A 15 4.18 -7.53 13.91
N GLN A 16 4.10 -8.50 14.82
CA GLN A 16 4.37 -9.89 14.51
C GLN A 16 3.32 -10.47 13.55
N ALA A 17 2.06 -10.16 13.72
CA ALA A 17 0.99 -10.55 12.80
C ALA A 17 1.22 -9.94 11.40
N ALA A 18 1.54 -8.64 11.34
CA ALA A 18 1.86 -7.96 10.09
C ALA A 18 3.04 -8.62 9.38
N TRP A 19 4.11 -8.98 10.09
CA TRP A 19 5.29 -9.65 9.54
C TRP A 19 4.96 -10.96 8.82
N ASN A 20 4.00 -11.72 9.33
CA ASN A 20 3.56 -12.98 8.72
C ASN A 20 2.77 -12.80 7.40
N CYS A 21 2.54 -11.55 6.97
CA CYS A 21 1.85 -11.22 5.74
C CYS A 21 2.66 -10.19 4.92
N PRO A 22 3.75 -10.60 4.23
CA PRO A 22 4.69 -9.69 3.58
C PRO A 22 4.03 -8.66 2.65
N GLY A 23 2.95 -9.02 1.97
CA GLY A 23 2.21 -8.13 1.08
C GLY A 23 1.53 -6.93 1.76
N LEU A 24 1.23 -7.03 3.06
CA LEU A 24 0.62 -5.97 3.86
C LEU A 24 1.54 -5.46 4.98
N ALA A 25 2.63 -6.19 5.28
CA ALA A 25 3.48 -5.97 6.44
C ALA A 25 4.00 -4.53 6.54
N ALA A 26 4.69 -4.05 5.52
CA ALA A 26 5.26 -2.71 5.54
C ALA A 26 4.16 -1.65 5.74
N ARG A 27 3.03 -1.79 5.04
CA ARG A 27 1.91 -0.85 5.16
C ARG A 27 1.33 -0.83 6.57
N LEU A 28 0.98 -1.98 7.13
CA LEU A 28 0.39 -2.10 8.47
C LEU A 28 1.34 -1.58 9.55
N ALA A 29 2.60 -1.97 9.49
CA ALA A 29 3.60 -1.59 10.48
C ALA A 29 3.92 -0.09 10.43
N CYS A 30 4.20 0.48 9.25
CA CYS A 30 4.46 1.91 9.11
C CYS A 30 3.28 2.76 9.59
N GLN A 31 2.05 2.38 9.25
CA GLN A 31 0.88 3.11 9.71
C GLN A 31 0.76 3.13 11.22
N LEU A 32 1.00 1.97 11.89
CA LEU A 32 1.02 1.92 13.35
C LEU A 32 2.15 2.78 13.95
N GLU A 33 3.36 2.74 13.38
CA GLU A 33 4.49 3.52 13.87
C GLU A 33 4.33 5.02 13.67
N LEU A 34 3.77 5.43 12.53
CA LEU A 34 3.56 6.85 12.20
C LEU A 34 2.36 7.47 12.92
N PHE A 35 1.30 6.68 13.12
CA PHE A 35 -0.01 7.22 13.50
C PHE A 35 -0.61 6.59 14.76
N GLY A 36 -0.03 5.51 15.29
CA GLY A 36 -0.59 4.78 16.44
C GLY A 36 -0.70 5.61 17.73
N GLN A 37 0.13 6.63 17.87
CA GLN A 37 0.11 7.57 19.01
C GLN A 37 -0.23 9.01 18.60
N LYS A 38 -0.70 9.24 17.37
CA LYS A 38 -1.03 10.57 16.84
C LYS A 38 -2.54 10.82 16.93
N PRO A 39 -3.04 11.55 17.95
CA PRO A 39 -4.44 11.92 18.03
C PRO A 39 -4.89 12.69 16.78
N GLY A 40 -6.10 12.44 16.32
CA GLY A 40 -6.67 13.13 15.17
C GLY A 40 -6.16 12.66 13.81
N SER A 41 -5.28 11.64 13.74
CA SER A 41 -4.84 11.07 12.45
C SER A 41 -5.96 10.33 11.69
N GLY A 42 -7.04 10.00 12.36
CA GLY A 42 -8.12 9.16 11.84
C GLY A 42 -7.78 7.67 11.75
N TRP A 43 -6.52 7.29 11.96
CA TRP A 43 -6.10 5.89 12.01
C TRP A 43 -6.48 5.23 13.33
N ARG A 44 -6.97 3.98 13.25
CA ARG A 44 -7.26 3.11 14.40
C ARG A 44 -6.64 1.74 14.15
N PHE A 45 -6.05 1.14 15.19
CA PHE A 45 -5.30 -0.10 15.11
C PHE A 45 -5.84 -1.11 16.13
N PHE A 46 -5.99 -2.36 15.69
CA PHE A 46 -6.54 -3.44 16.51
C PHE A 46 -5.73 -4.72 16.32
N THR A 47 -5.73 -5.56 17.36
CA THR A 47 -5.14 -6.90 17.34
C THR A 47 -6.10 -7.90 17.98
N ALA A 48 -5.90 -9.20 17.71
CA ALA A 48 -6.69 -10.25 18.37
C ALA A 48 -6.05 -10.68 19.67
N ASP A 49 -6.89 -11.00 20.68
CA ASP A 49 -6.49 -11.31 22.06
C ASP A 49 -6.64 -12.82 22.40
N ARG A 50 -6.54 -13.74 21.46
CA ARG A 50 -6.83 -15.17 21.72
C ARG A 50 -5.76 -16.15 21.26
N GLY A 51 -4.48 -15.79 21.45
CA GLY A 51 -3.38 -16.67 21.04
C GLY A 51 -3.18 -16.78 19.53
N THR A 52 -4.02 -16.11 18.74
CA THR A 52 -3.85 -15.92 17.31
C THR A 52 -3.32 -14.52 17.04
N LEU A 53 -2.33 -14.45 16.14
CA LEU A 53 -1.76 -13.16 15.77
C LEU A 53 -2.60 -12.55 14.65
N ALA A 54 -3.11 -11.35 14.88
CA ALA A 54 -3.84 -10.60 13.86
C ALA A 54 -3.56 -9.10 13.96
N ALA A 55 -3.54 -8.42 12.82
CA ALA A 55 -3.32 -6.99 12.70
C ALA A 55 -4.40 -6.36 11.82
N LEU A 56 -5.04 -5.31 12.31
CA LEU A 56 -6.06 -4.54 11.60
C LEU A 56 -5.78 -3.05 11.74
N ALA A 57 -5.70 -2.36 10.63
CA ALA A 57 -5.66 -0.91 10.55
C ALA A 57 -6.88 -0.41 9.79
N LEU A 58 -7.51 0.62 10.28
CA LEU A 58 -8.65 1.25 9.61
C LEU A 58 -8.59 2.77 9.66
N ARG A 59 -9.09 3.40 8.60
CA ARG A 59 -9.25 4.85 8.49
C ARG A 59 -10.42 5.16 7.57
N GLY A 60 -11.33 6.00 8.04
CA GLY A 60 -12.55 6.31 7.29
C GLY A 60 -13.34 5.05 6.94
N GLY A 61 -13.75 4.94 5.68
CA GLY A 61 -14.51 3.79 5.16
C GLY A 61 -13.67 2.56 4.77
N ALA A 62 -12.34 2.57 4.97
CA ALA A 62 -11.46 1.51 4.54
C ALA A 62 -10.70 0.84 5.70
N ALA A 63 -10.46 -0.48 5.58
CA ALA A 63 -9.65 -1.24 6.50
C ALA A 63 -8.69 -2.19 5.77
N PHE A 64 -7.56 -2.48 6.41
CA PHE A 64 -6.55 -3.43 5.97
C PHE A 64 -6.22 -4.35 7.13
N GLY A 65 -6.18 -5.65 6.88
CA GLY A 65 -5.89 -6.58 7.98
C GLY A 65 -5.29 -7.88 7.50
N CYS A 66 -4.66 -8.57 8.42
CA CYS A 66 -4.13 -9.92 8.23
C CYS A 66 -4.19 -10.71 9.53
N GLY A 67 -4.10 -12.02 9.43
CA GLY A 67 -4.16 -12.92 10.56
C GLY A 67 -5.54 -13.53 10.75
N ASP A 68 -5.72 -14.22 11.85
CA ASP A 68 -6.90 -15.03 12.12
C ASP A 68 -7.88 -14.28 13.03
N PHE A 69 -8.79 -13.55 12.43
CA PHE A 69 -9.91 -12.91 13.11
C PHE A 69 -11.16 -13.82 13.09
N CYS A 70 -11.92 -13.82 14.19
CA CYS A 70 -13.28 -14.33 14.14
C CYS A 70 -14.14 -13.49 13.18
N GLY A 71 -14.71 -14.11 12.14
CA GLY A 71 -15.45 -13.40 11.10
C GLY A 71 -16.66 -12.62 11.61
N GLU A 72 -17.38 -13.12 12.63
CA GLU A 72 -18.51 -12.43 13.25
C GLU A 72 -18.06 -11.18 14.01
N GLU A 73 -17.03 -11.33 14.87
CA GLU A 73 -16.49 -10.24 15.67
C GLU A 73 -15.85 -9.16 14.78
N LEU A 74 -15.11 -9.57 13.75
CA LEU A 74 -14.53 -8.67 12.76
C LEU A 74 -15.62 -7.91 12.01
N GLY A 75 -16.63 -8.61 11.51
CA GLY A 75 -17.73 -8.00 10.78
C GLY A 75 -18.52 -6.99 11.63
N PHE A 76 -18.73 -7.29 12.92
CA PHE A 76 -19.34 -6.32 13.85
C PHE A 76 -18.46 -5.09 14.02
N LEU A 77 -17.16 -5.25 14.31
CA LEU A 77 -16.22 -4.13 14.49
C LEU A 77 -16.15 -3.24 13.25
N LEU A 78 -16.03 -3.83 12.07
CA LEU A 78 -15.92 -3.10 10.81
C LEU A 78 -17.19 -2.26 10.55
N ARG A 79 -18.39 -2.86 10.68
CA ARG A 79 -19.67 -2.13 10.51
C ARG A 79 -19.85 -1.01 11.55
N PHE A 80 -19.58 -1.30 12.83
CA PHE A 80 -19.63 -0.30 13.91
C PHE A 80 -18.67 0.86 13.65
N SER A 81 -17.54 0.59 12.99
CA SER A 81 -16.55 1.58 12.63
C SER A 81 -16.84 2.33 11.33
N GLY A 82 -17.93 2.03 10.63
CA GLY A 82 -18.29 2.64 9.36
C GLY A 82 -17.40 2.21 8.18
N VAL A 83 -16.74 1.06 8.29
CA VAL A 83 -15.89 0.53 7.23
C VAL A 83 -16.76 -0.06 6.12
N ARG A 84 -16.56 0.41 4.90
CA ARG A 84 -17.25 -0.08 3.70
C ARG A 84 -16.42 -1.10 2.91
N GLU A 85 -15.10 -0.97 2.97
CA GLU A 85 -14.15 -1.83 2.26
C GLU A 85 -13.10 -2.40 3.20
N TYR A 86 -12.88 -3.72 3.13
CA TYR A 86 -11.86 -4.43 3.89
C TYR A 86 -10.96 -5.23 2.95
N LEU A 87 -9.65 -4.98 3.02
CA LEU A 87 -8.63 -5.69 2.24
C LEU A 87 -7.81 -6.60 3.15
N CYS A 88 -7.72 -7.88 2.78
CA CYS A 88 -6.96 -8.89 3.51
C CYS A 88 -6.37 -9.94 2.57
N PRO A 89 -5.47 -10.84 3.03
CA PRO A 89 -5.04 -11.99 2.26
C PRO A 89 -6.23 -12.86 1.84
N ALA A 90 -6.19 -13.44 0.63
CA ALA A 90 -7.30 -14.21 0.07
C ALA A 90 -7.65 -15.48 0.88
N TRP A 91 -6.75 -15.95 1.75
CA TRP A 91 -7.01 -17.06 2.67
C TRP A 91 -7.72 -16.66 3.96
N SER A 92 -7.87 -15.35 4.22
CA SER A 92 -8.56 -14.86 5.43
C SER A 92 -10.07 -15.09 5.33
N PRO A 93 -10.74 -15.44 6.44
CA PRO A 93 -12.18 -15.62 6.44
C PRO A 93 -12.91 -14.31 6.11
N ALA A 94 -14.05 -14.44 5.43
CA ALA A 94 -14.91 -13.30 5.13
C ALA A 94 -15.52 -12.72 6.43
N PRO A 95 -15.51 -11.38 6.62
CA PRO A 95 -16.19 -10.77 7.75
C PRO A 95 -17.72 -10.89 7.59
N ALA A 96 -18.44 -11.16 8.67
CA ALA A 96 -19.89 -11.25 8.65
C ALA A 96 -20.52 -9.90 8.22
N GLY A 97 -21.44 -9.94 7.26
CA GLY A 97 -22.06 -8.75 6.67
C GLY A 97 -21.24 -8.09 5.56
N TYR A 98 -20.22 -8.79 5.06
CA TYR A 98 -19.44 -8.40 3.89
C TYR A 98 -19.47 -9.49 2.82
N ARG A 99 -19.41 -9.08 1.56
CA ARG A 99 -19.27 -9.99 0.42
C ARG A 99 -17.96 -9.74 -0.30
N LEU A 100 -17.45 -10.76 -0.95
CA LEU A 100 -16.28 -10.60 -1.83
C LEU A 100 -16.64 -9.63 -2.97
N GLY A 101 -15.87 -8.57 -3.10
CA GLY A 101 -15.97 -7.60 -4.19
C GLY A 101 -14.99 -7.91 -5.30
N GLU A 102 -13.70 -7.87 -5.00
CA GLU A 102 -12.64 -8.07 -5.98
C GLU A 102 -11.43 -8.78 -5.36
N GLU A 103 -10.69 -9.53 -6.16
CA GLU A 103 -9.39 -10.07 -5.81
C GLU A 103 -8.28 -9.32 -6.54
N TYR A 104 -7.22 -8.98 -5.82
CA TYR A 104 -6.05 -8.30 -6.36
C TYR A 104 -4.84 -9.23 -6.34
N PRO A 105 -4.24 -9.55 -7.49
CA PRO A 105 -2.96 -10.24 -7.54
C PRO A 105 -1.88 -9.48 -6.79
N LEU A 106 -1.14 -10.21 -5.94
CA LEU A 106 -0.06 -9.70 -5.11
C LEU A 106 1.28 -10.03 -5.75
N TYR A 107 2.10 -9.02 -5.95
CA TYR A 107 3.40 -9.12 -6.61
C TYR A 107 4.55 -8.70 -5.72
N THR A 108 5.74 -9.22 -6.06
CA THR A 108 7.02 -8.80 -5.49
C THR A 108 8.09 -8.72 -6.58
N ALA A 109 9.18 -7.99 -6.32
CA ALA A 109 10.33 -7.98 -7.21
C ALA A 109 11.06 -9.34 -7.20
N PRO A 110 11.66 -9.76 -8.32
CA PRO A 110 12.53 -10.92 -8.34
C PRO A 110 13.83 -10.65 -7.58
N THR A 111 14.46 -11.70 -7.07
CA THR A 111 15.79 -11.58 -6.42
C THR A 111 16.88 -11.19 -7.42
N VAL A 112 16.71 -11.60 -8.68
CA VAL A 112 17.62 -11.26 -9.79
C VAL A 112 16.80 -10.80 -10.98
N TRP A 113 17.03 -9.58 -11.41
CA TRP A 113 16.38 -9.01 -12.58
C TRP A 113 17.00 -9.53 -13.87
N LYS A 114 16.15 -9.88 -14.84
CA LYS A 114 16.59 -10.24 -16.20
C LYS A 114 16.65 -8.98 -17.09
N GLY A 115 17.67 -8.92 -17.94
CA GLY A 115 17.87 -7.84 -18.88
C GLY A 115 18.48 -6.56 -18.27
N PRO A 116 18.71 -5.53 -19.09
CA PRO A 116 19.32 -4.29 -18.65
C PRO A 116 18.41 -3.49 -17.71
N ALA A 117 19.01 -2.59 -16.94
CA ALA A 117 18.27 -1.59 -16.20
C ALA A 117 17.42 -0.76 -17.17
N PRO A 118 16.15 -0.42 -16.80
CA PRO A 118 15.30 0.38 -17.65
C PRO A 118 15.85 1.81 -17.77
N ALA A 119 15.66 2.43 -18.93
CA ALA A 119 15.97 3.83 -19.16
C ALA A 119 14.68 4.62 -19.40
N LEU A 120 14.65 5.86 -18.95
CA LEU A 120 13.61 6.80 -19.31
C LEU A 120 13.92 7.40 -20.68
N PRO A 121 12.90 7.86 -21.47
CA PRO A 121 13.12 8.65 -22.67
C PRO A 121 14.01 9.87 -22.42
N GLY A 122 14.82 10.27 -23.39
CA GLY A 122 15.83 11.32 -23.21
C GLY A 122 15.29 12.69 -22.81
N GLU A 123 14.01 12.99 -23.11
CA GLU A 123 13.33 14.22 -22.69
C GLU A 123 12.78 14.16 -21.24
N VAL A 124 12.95 13.02 -20.54
CA VAL A 124 12.38 12.78 -19.20
C VAL A 124 13.49 12.72 -18.16
N ALA A 125 13.45 13.61 -17.19
CA ALA A 125 14.36 13.61 -16.05
C ALA A 125 13.80 12.80 -14.87
N LEU A 126 14.64 11.95 -14.29
CA LEU A 126 14.32 11.20 -13.08
C LEU A 126 14.58 12.07 -11.84
N ASP A 127 13.61 12.06 -10.91
CA ASP A 127 13.73 12.70 -9.59
C ASP A 127 13.39 11.68 -8.52
N TRP A 128 14.31 11.45 -7.59
CA TRP A 128 14.14 10.51 -6.48
C TRP A 128 13.45 11.09 -5.25
N GLU A 129 13.23 12.38 -5.25
CA GLU A 129 12.58 13.08 -4.13
C GLU A 129 11.59 14.15 -4.60
N PRO A 130 10.65 13.82 -5.49
CA PRO A 130 9.71 14.82 -5.98
C PRO A 130 8.92 15.43 -4.82
N SER A 131 8.63 16.73 -4.92
CA SER A 131 7.82 17.42 -3.92
C SER A 131 6.47 16.71 -3.72
N PRO A 132 5.97 16.57 -2.47
CA PRO A 132 4.67 15.92 -2.19
C PRO A 132 3.48 16.55 -2.92
N THR A 133 3.50 17.86 -3.16
CA THR A 133 2.39 18.59 -3.83
C THR A 133 2.11 18.10 -5.25
N PRO A 134 3.06 18.08 -6.19
CA PRO A 134 2.81 17.55 -7.53
C PRO A 134 2.52 16.04 -7.51
N VAL A 135 3.13 15.27 -6.59
CA VAL A 135 2.84 13.84 -6.44
C VAL A 135 1.38 13.62 -6.05
N SER A 136 0.91 14.27 -4.99
CA SER A 136 -0.48 14.10 -4.53
C SER A 136 -1.50 14.58 -5.57
N ARG A 137 -1.18 15.65 -6.31
CA ARG A 137 -2.02 16.13 -7.42
C ARG A 137 -2.13 15.08 -8.51
N LEU A 138 -1.01 14.53 -8.99
CA LEU A 138 -0.99 13.55 -10.07
C LEU A 138 -1.69 12.24 -9.68
N VAL A 139 -1.49 11.76 -8.45
CA VAL A 139 -2.08 10.51 -7.96
C VAL A 139 -3.61 10.59 -7.89
N TRP A 140 -4.17 11.76 -7.52
CA TRP A 140 -5.61 11.97 -7.30
C TRP A 140 -6.28 12.83 -8.36
N GLU A 141 -5.60 13.12 -9.48
CA GLU A 141 -6.13 13.97 -10.55
C GLU A 141 -7.39 13.40 -11.20
N GLU A 142 -7.43 12.08 -11.43
CA GLU A 142 -8.54 11.41 -12.11
C GLU A 142 -9.72 11.08 -11.18
N GLU A 143 -9.49 10.94 -9.87
CA GLU A 143 -10.52 10.54 -8.91
C GLU A 143 -11.29 11.71 -8.31
N GLY A 144 -10.75 12.92 -8.36
CA GLY A 144 -11.42 14.15 -7.95
C GLY A 144 -11.76 14.27 -6.45
N ASP A 145 -11.36 13.29 -5.63
CA ASP A 145 -11.62 13.27 -4.20
C ASP A 145 -10.58 14.12 -3.45
N GLN A 146 -11.02 15.31 -3.01
CA GLN A 146 -10.15 16.26 -2.33
C GLN A 146 -9.71 15.75 -0.95
N ASP A 147 -10.59 15.13 -0.18
CA ASP A 147 -10.27 14.62 1.16
C ASP A 147 -9.23 13.50 1.08
N CYS A 148 -9.37 12.59 0.12
CA CYS A 148 -8.39 11.55 -0.15
C CYS A 148 -7.04 12.13 -0.57
N ARG A 149 -7.03 13.16 -1.41
CA ARG A 149 -5.79 13.85 -1.81
C ARG A 149 -5.09 14.53 -0.64
N GLU A 150 -5.82 15.24 0.21
CA GLU A 150 -5.26 15.91 1.40
C GLU A 150 -4.75 14.90 2.43
N ASN A 151 -5.47 13.82 2.65
CA ASN A 151 -5.04 12.71 3.50
C ASN A 151 -3.76 12.06 2.97
N PHE A 152 -3.70 11.76 1.67
CA PHE A 152 -2.52 11.21 1.03
C PHE A 152 -1.32 12.15 1.14
N TYR A 153 -1.49 13.45 0.89
CA TYR A 153 -0.46 14.47 1.04
C TYR A 153 0.08 14.51 2.47
N SER A 154 -0.79 14.55 3.47
CA SER A 154 -0.41 14.58 4.88
C SER A 154 0.34 13.33 5.31
N ASP A 155 -0.12 12.16 4.87
CA ASP A 155 0.53 10.87 5.18
C ASP A 155 1.91 10.79 4.51
N LEU A 156 2.03 11.22 3.25
CA LEU A 156 3.29 11.27 2.52
C LEU A 156 4.30 12.19 3.20
N CYS A 157 3.90 13.41 3.59
CA CYS A 157 4.76 14.33 4.33
C CYS A 157 5.22 13.73 5.67
N THR A 158 4.32 13.06 6.40
CA THR A 158 4.62 12.41 7.68
C THR A 158 5.59 11.25 7.49
N ALA A 159 5.36 10.37 6.52
CA ALA A 159 6.24 9.24 6.22
C ALA A 159 7.63 9.71 5.75
N ARG A 160 7.67 10.75 4.90
CA ARG A 160 8.93 11.34 4.40
C ARG A 160 9.77 11.91 5.53
N SER A 161 9.16 12.66 6.45
CA SER A 161 9.87 13.24 7.61
C SER A 161 10.50 12.21 8.55
N ARG A 162 10.07 10.94 8.45
CA ARG A 162 10.57 9.79 9.22
C ARG A 162 11.46 8.85 8.41
N GLY A 163 11.74 9.15 7.13
CA GLY A 163 12.50 8.27 6.25
C GLY A 163 11.81 6.94 5.96
N MET A 164 10.46 6.89 6.04
CA MET A 164 9.68 5.66 5.86
C MET A 164 9.02 5.59 4.47
N THR A 165 9.51 6.36 3.51
CA THR A 165 9.01 6.39 2.13
C THR A 165 10.12 6.74 1.16
N LEU A 166 10.02 6.23 -0.07
CA LEU A 166 10.87 6.60 -1.21
C LEU A 166 9.97 6.78 -2.43
N VAL A 167 9.99 7.95 -3.05
CA VAL A 167 9.14 8.27 -4.21
C VAL A 167 10.02 8.62 -5.40
N ALA A 168 9.68 8.08 -6.57
CA ALA A 168 10.28 8.42 -7.84
C ALA A 168 9.31 9.24 -8.69
N GLY A 169 9.83 10.27 -9.32
CA GLY A 169 9.13 11.14 -10.27
C GLY A 169 9.82 11.21 -11.62
N ALA A 170 9.05 11.31 -12.68
CA ALA A 170 9.51 11.53 -14.04
C ALA A 170 9.01 12.91 -14.52
N TRP A 171 9.94 13.82 -14.74
CA TRP A 171 9.69 15.21 -15.13
C TRP A 171 9.95 15.42 -16.60
N ALA A 172 9.07 16.11 -17.28
CA ALA A 172 9.29 16.63 -18.62
C ALA A 172 8.56 17.96 -18.79
N GLN A 173 9.13 18.89 -19.56
CA GLN A 173 8.53 20.20 -19.82
C GLN A 173 8.19 20.99 -18.53
N GLY A 174 9.00 20.83 -17.46
CA GLY A 174 8.79 21.50 -16.18
C GLY A 174 7.65 20.94 -15.31
N GLU A 175 7.04 19.80 -15.69
CA GLU A 175 5.92 19.18 -14.96
C GLU A 175 6.21 17.72 -14.63
N LEU A 176 5.63 17.23 -13.54
CA LEU A 176 5.65 15.82 -13.16
C LEU A 176 4.70 15.04 -14.08
N LYS A 177 5.24 14.17 -14.94
CA LYS A 177 4.48 13.38 -15.92
C LYS A 177 4.16 11.95 -15.43
N ALA A 178 4.99 11.39 -14.57
CA ALA A 178 4.69 10.12 -13.94
C ALA A 178 5.31 10.05 -12.53
N THR A 179 4.72 9.22 -11.68
CA THR A 179 5.23 8.95 -10.33
C THR A 179 4.95 7.50 -9.92
N VAL A 180 5.74 6.99 -9.00
CA VAL A 180 5.50 5.78 -8.24
C VAL A 180 6.22 5.91 -6.90
N GLY A 181 5.69 5.33 -5.83
CA GLY A 181 6.34 5.38 -4.53
C GLY A 181 6.30 4.07 -3.77
N ALA A 182 7.34 3.86 -2.96
CA ALA A 182 7.29 3.00 -1.79
C ALA A 182 6.76 3.85 -0.63
N TYR A 183 5.46 3.75 -0.34
CA TYR A 183 4.78 4.58 0.66
C TYR A 183 4.83 4.01 2.07
N ALA A 184 5.52 2.89 2.24
CA ALA A 184 5.88 2.33 3.53
C ALA A 184 7.17 1.52 3.39
N LEU A 185 8.17 1.87 4.20
CA LEU A 185 9.45 1.16 4.33
C LEU A 185 9.56 0.64 5.76
N TRP A 186 9.67 -0.69 5.93
CA TRP A 186 9.73 -1.28 7.26
C TRP A 186 10.49 -2.61 7.25
N GLN A 187 11.57 -2.70 8.04
CA GLN A 187 12.36 -3.91 8.27
C GLN A 187 12.69 -4.71 6.99
N GLY A 188 13.20 -4.04 5.96
CA GLY A 188 13.55 -4.68 4.69
C GLY A 188 12.38 -4.98 3.76
N LEU A 189 11.16 -4.56 4.10
CA LEU A 189 9.97 -4.64 3.24
C LEU A 189 9.53 -3.25 2.79
N ALA A 190 9.10 -3.14 1.53
CA ALA A 190 8.58 -1.92 0.95
C ALA A 190 7.19 -2.15 0.35
N TYR A 191 6.24 -1.27 0.64
CA TYR A 191 4.94 -1.26 -0.01
C TYR A 191 4.91 -0.24 -1.16
N LEU A 192 4.80 -0.71 -2.39
CA LEU A 192 4.70 0.12 -3.59
C LEU A 192 3.23 0.40 -3.93
N ALA A 193 2.95 1.65 -4.28
CA ALA A 193 1.62 2.06 -4.73
C ALA A 193 1.66 3.32 -5.59
N ALA A 194 0.47 3.76 -6.00
CA ALA A 194 0.23 5.02 -6.69
C ALA A 194 1.15 5.24 -7.91
N ALA A 195 1.34 4.17 -8.70
CA ALA A 195 1.99 4.29 -10.00
C ALA A 195 1.02 4.99 -10.96
N GLN A 196 1.30 6.25 -11.28
CA GLN A 196 0.46 7.08 -12.13
C GLN A 196 1.28 7.76 -13.22
N THR A 197 0.67 7.87 -14.41
CA THR A 197 1.25 8.61 -15.55
C THR A 197 0.15 9.44 -16.17
N THR A 198 0.42 10.72 -16.43
CA THR A 198 -0.55 11.62 -17.08
C THR A 198 -1.01 11.04 -18.42
N PRO A 199 -2.30 11.19 -18.81
CA PRO A 199 -2.86 10.57 -20.01
C PRO A 199 -2.04 10.80 -21.28
N ALA A 200 -1.60 12.03 -21.54
CA ALA A 200 -0.82 12.39 -22.71
C ALA A 200 0.59 11.74 -22.80
N TRP A 201 1.06 11.16 -21.68
CA TRP A 201 2.38 10.51 -21.57
C TRP A 201 2.31 8.99 -21.39
N ARG A 202 1.10 8.42 -21.37
CA ARG A 202 0.89 6.97 -21.35
C ARG A 202 1.37 6.30 -22.64
N GLY A 203 1.67 5.01 -22.59
CA GLY A 203 2.15 4.24 -23.74
C GLY A 203 3.60 4.46 -24.14
N ARG A 204 4.32 5.36 -23.48
CA ARG A 204 5.75 5.66 -23.75
C ARG A 204 6.74 4.86 -22.90
N GLY A 205 6.28 3.86 -22.13
CA GLY A 205 7.13 3.04 -21.26
C GLY A 205 7.56 3.70 -19.95
N ILE A 206 7.23 4.97 -19.69
CA ILE A 206 7.72 5.74 -18.53
C ILE A 206 7.30 5.12 -17.21
N GLY A 207 6.02 4.77 -17.04
CA GLY A 207 5.50 4.16 -15.81
C GLY A 207 6.19 2.83 -15.49
N GLY A 208 6.35 1.95 -16.49
CA GLY A 208 7.05 0.68 -16.32
C GLY A 208 8.53 0.86 -15.99
N ALA A 209 9.20 1.82 -16.62
CA ALA A 209 10.60 2.15 -16.31
C ALA A 209 10.74 2.65 -14.87
N LEU A 210 9.87 3.59 -14.41
CA LEU A 210 9.89 4.11 -13.04
C LEU A 210 9.70 3.02 -12.00
N ILE A 211 8.71 2.13 -12.19
CA ILE A 211 8.44 1.02 -11.26
C ILE A 211 9.67 0.12 -11.12
N ARG A 212 10.31 -0.24 -12.24
CA ARG A 212 11.52 -1.07 -12.20
C ARG A 212 12.71 -0.33 -11.59
N LEU A 213 12.92 0.95 -11.91
CA LEU A 213 13.98 1.77 -11.32
C LEU A 213 13.80 1.87 -9.80
N LEU A 214 12.58 2.13 -9.33
CA LEU A 214 12.28 2.17 -7.92
C LEU A 214 12.53 0.81 -7.24
N ALA A 215 12.12 -0.29 -7.86
CA ALA A 215 12.33 -1.63 -7.31
C ALA A 215 13.82 -2.00 -7.25
N LEU A 216 14.63 -1.61 -8.23
CA LEU A 216 16.08 -1.77 -8.22
C LEU A 216 16.73 -0.96 -7.09
N ARG A 217 16.36 0.32 -6.98
CA ARG A 217 16.86 1.20 -5.92
C ARG A 217 16.53 0.67 -4.52
N LEU A 218 15.30 0.18 -4.31
CA LEU A 218 14.89 -0.43 -3.05
C LEU A 218 15.71 -1.69 -2.73
N ALA A 219 15.99 -2.52 -3.73
CA ALA A 219 16.83 -3.72 -3.55
C ALA A 219 18.26 -3.36 -3.15
N GLU A 220 18.85 -2.31 -3.73
CA GLU A 220 20.16 -1.76 -3.35
C GLU A 220 20.18 -1.27 -1.89
N GLU A 221 19.06 -0.72 -1.42
CA GLU A 221 18.88 -0.27 -0.04
C GLU A 221 18.44 -1.40 0.92
N GLY A 222 18.35 -2.66 0.44
CA GLY A 222 18.00 -3.83 1.24
C GLY A 222 16.50 -4.05 1.46
N TYR A 223 15.66 -3.41 0.65
CA TYR A 223 14.21 -3.58 0.74
C TYR A 223 13.67 -4.52 -0.35
N GLN A 224 12.76 -5.41 0.04
CA GLN A 224 11.95 -6.23 -0.85
C GLN A 224 10.63 -5.53 -1.17
N PRO A 225 10.39 -5.11 -2.43
CA PRO A 225 9.13 -4.44 -2.79
C PRO A 225 7.96 -5.42 -2.89
N TRP A 226 6.80 -4.99 -2.40
CA TRP A 226 5.52 -5.68 -2.51
C TRP A 226 4.43 -4.69 -2.95
N PHE A 227 3.54 -5.14 -3.83
CA PHE A 227 2.38 -4.39 -4.26
C PHE A 227 1.27 -5.32 -4.76
N TRP A 228 0.07 -4.80 -4.86
CA TRP A 228 -1.03 -5.48 -5.54
C TRP A 228 -1.54 -4.62 -6.69
N CYS A 229 -2.18 -5.24 -7.67
CA CYS A 229 -2.70 -4.54 -8.83
C CYS A 229 -4.11 -5.04 -9.19
N ARG A 230 -4.80 -4.27 -10.02
CA ARG A 230 -6.04 -4.73 -10.66
C ARG A 230 -5.74 -5.93 -11.58
N PRO A 231 -6.63 -6.93 -11.69
CA PRO A 231 -6.40 -8.13 -12.51
C PRO A 231 -5.99 -7.83 -13.95
N GLY A 232 -6.56 -6.78 -14.55
CA GLY A 232 -6.21 -6.36 -15.92
C GLY A 232 -4.77 -5.88 -16.13
N LEU A 233 -3.98 -5.70 -15.05
CA LEU A 233 -2.59 -5.26 -15.11
C LEU A 233 -1.57 -6.40 -14.92
N CYS A 234 -2.02 -7.63 -14.72
CA CYS A 234 -1.12 -8.77 -14.44
C CYS A 234 -0.06 -8.94 -15.54
N ALA A 235 -0.48 -9.03 -16.79
CA ALA A 235 0.44 -9.21 -17.93
C ALA A 235 1.46 -8.06 -18.03
N HIS A 236 1.07 -6.84 -17.66
CA HIS A 236 1.97 -5.70 -17.63
C HIS A 236 3.09 -5.89 -16.58
N TYR A 237 2.75 -6.24 -15.34
CA TYR A 237 3.74 -6.42 -14.28
C TYR A 237 4.61 -7.65 -14.48
N GLU A 238 4.06 -8.74 -15.04
CA GLU A 238 4.81 -9.93 -15.41
C GLU A 238 5.82 -9.62 -16.53
N ALA A 239 5.41 -8.83 -17.54
CA ALA A 239 6.33 -8.36 -18.59
C ALA A 239 7.43 -7.45 -18.05
N LEU A 240 7.19 -6.71 -16.97
CA LEU A 240 8.21 -5.95 -16.25
C LEU A 240 9.14 -6.84 -15.39
N GLY A 241 8.84 -8.12 -15.24
CA GLY A 241 9.64 -9.10 -14.50
C GLY A 241 9.27 -9.28 -13.05
N PHE A 242 8.14 -8.72 -12.58
CA PHE A 242 7.62 -8.96 -11.23
C PHE A 242 7.01 -10.37 -11.12
N ILE A 243 7.00 -10.92 -9.90
CA ILE A 243 6.57 -12.29 -9.62
C ILE A 243 5.31 -12.25 -8.77
N GLN A 244 4.24 -12.88 -9.24
CA GLN A 244 3.04 -13.08 -8.46
C GLN A 244 3.30 -14.07 -7.31
N LYS A 245 2.89 -13.71 -6.10
CA LYS A 245 3.08 -14.50 -4.87
C LYS A 245 1.79 -14.89 -4.17
N GLY A 246 0.66 -14.37 -4.62
CA GLY A 246 -0.63 -14.65 -4.01
C GLY A 246 -1.70 -13.67 -4.47
N LYS A 247 -2.69 -13.49 -3.62
CA LYS A 247 -3.79 -12.56 -3.85
C LYS A 247 -4.24 -11.92 -2.53
N LEU A 248 -4.79 -10.73 -2.64
CA LEU A 248 -5.58 -10.08 -1.60
C LEU A 248 -7.05 -10.08 -2.02
N SER A 249 -7.95 -10.25 -1.06
CA SER A 249 -9.39 -10.13 -1.25
C SER A 249 -9.89 -8.81 -0.69
N LYS A 250 -10.65 -8.07 -1.50
CA LYS A 250 -11.40 -6.90 -1.06
C LYS A 250 -12.83 -7.32 -0.78
N PHE A 251 -13.24 -7.19 0.47
CA PHE A 251 -14.62 -7.40 0.89
C PHE A 251 -15.35 -6.05 0.98
N ILE A 252 -16.60 -6.03 0.54
CA ILE A 252 -17.46 -4.85 0.49
C ILE A 252 -18.65 -5.09 1.42
N GLN A 253 -18.99 -4.09 2.24
CA GLN A 253 -20.14 -4.14 3.13
C GLN A 253 -21.41 -4.39 2.33
N ILE A 254 -22.23 -5.33 2.81
CA ILE A 254 -23.58 -5.56 2.27
C ILE A 254 -24.47 -4.44 2.80
N GLU A 255 -25.02 -3.65 1.88
CA GLU A 255 -26.05 -2.66 2.21
C GLU A 255 -27.35 -3.40 2.54
N ASN A 256 -27.93 -3.09 3.69
CA ASN A 256 -29.23 -3.64 4.12
C ASN A 256 -30.35 -2.76 3.60
#